data_60c1f68d962f779bef190b3129aa246d
#
_entry.id   60c1f68d962f779bef190b3129aa246d
#
_cell.length_a   1.000
_cell.length_b   1.000
_cell.length_c   1.000
_cell.angle_alpha   90.00
_cell.angle_beta   90.00
_cell.angle_gamma   90.00
#
_symmetry.space_group_name_H-M   'P 1'
#
loop_
_entity.id
_entity.type
_entity.pdbx_description
1 polymer ?
#
loop_
_entity_poly.entity_id
_entity_poly.type
_entity_poly.pdbx_seq_one_letter_code
_entity_poly.pdbx_strand_id
1 'polypeptide(L)'
;LMGKIRGFIIFLIFLLATTPAAAAQNSSYAEALNHLGLFSGTEQGYELSRVPTRAESVVMMLRLWGKEKEVLKSTYKDPFTDTGWESRYVSYAYTKGVVNGIDEFRFGGNRPISLNQYCSMVLRVLGYSETKGDFTYETAVSFASIVLGIDLTKEREFNRGTLAKISSYVLNTRPKNQIATLGQTLSATDVFTTQQLNEARSLWEQDKNLDGATILIYAVGSDLESQQGRLTDDLEEILRGQPNQNTKILIQTGGTLKYHNKYMADGASEHFEVSHGQLQKHESHIQTAASDPKTLRDFLVWGKAVAPSERYILILWDHGYGTMGGFGADELNERKTMKVSELSKAIDSSDLYFDLIVFDACLMGTVETAYALRDQGKYLIASEDSTPAAGLYYTTWIGAIERNPHISTERIGRLILDSFTLHSGMEAKMQTTMSMMKLCQADSLVKAIEKAKFDRSLTDLANHSELLGKNDGIFDQYDLIEIMGQSSEITAAAQALAFEVRNSAGYKNRNGVALYVPSRKIAHTLEMKEELKAIGFSSKYIETIINEN
;
A
#
# COMPACT_ATOMS: atom_id res chain seq x y z
N LEU A 1 -15.36 77.65 15.69
CA LEU A 1 -15.65 76.74 16.83
C LEU A 1 -15.44 75.30 16.39
N MET A 2 -14.43 74.68 16.95
CA MET A 2 -13.98 73.31 16.64
C MET A 2 -14.88 72.30 17.39
N GLY A 3 -15.47 71.34 16.66
CA GLY A 3 -16.16 70.18 17.21
C GLY A 3 -15.43 68.91 16.80
N LYS A 4 -14.82 68.22 17.77
CA LYS A 4 -14.08 66.96 17.60
C LYS A 4 -15.08 65.81 17.38
N ILE A 5 -15.03 65.15 16.25
CA ILE A 5 -15.66 63.85 16.02
C ILE A 5 -14.61 62.77 16.36
N ARG A 6 -14.86 62.04 17.47
CA ARG A 6 -14.09 60.81 17.80
C ARG A 6 -14.67 59.66 17.02
N GLY A 7 -13.92 59.15 16.02
CA GLY A 7 -14.19 57.91 15.34
C GLY A 7 -13.87 56.74 16.29
N PHE A 8 -14.86 55.92 16.59
CA PHE A 8 -14.71 54.62 17.24
C PHE A 8 -14.34 53.60 16.13
N ILE A 9 -13.07 53.18 16.11
CA ILE A 9 -12.63 52.04 15.29
C ILE A 9 -12.97 50.79 16.12
N ILE A 10 -14.01 50.06 15.69
CA ILE A 10 -14.30 48.72 16.20
C ILE A 10 -13.32 47.77 15.52
N PHE A 11 -12.32 47.32 16.27
CA PHE A 11 -11.46 46.20 15.87
C PHE A 11 -12.28 44.91 16.00
N LEU A 12 -12.78 44.41 14.89
CA LEU A 12 -13.34 43.07 14.82
C LEU A 12 -12.17 42.09 14.87
N ILE A 13 -11.85 41.60 16.06
CA ILE A 13 -10.92 40.46 16.23
C ILE A 13 -11.67 39.23 15.71
N PHE A 14 -11.40 38.84 14.49
CA PHE A 14 -11.69 37.48 14.01
C PHE A 14 -10.83 36.53 14.84
N LEU A 15 -11.39 35.94 15.89
CA LEU A 15 -10.89 34.72 16.48
C LEU A 15 -11.02 33.64 15.40
N LEU A 16 -9.99 33.45 14.59
CA LEU A 16 -9.79 32.19 13.88
C LEU A 16 -9.61 31.15 14.99
N ALA A 17 -10.68 30.45 15.30
CA ALA A 17 -10.62 29.22 16.07
C ALA A 17 -9.76 28.25 15.23
N THR A 18 -8.48 28.20 15.52
CA THR A 18 -7.63 27.10 15.07
C THR A 18 -8.18 25.86 15.75
N THR A 19 -9.00 25.09 15.02
CA THR A 19 -9.31 23.71 15.43
C THR A 19 -7.97 23.03 15.70
N PRO A 20 -7.77 22.41 16.86
CA PRO A 20 -6.51 21.76 17.15
C PRO A 20 -6.26 20.72 16.04
N ALA A 21 -5.09 20.77 15.45
CA ALA A 21 -4.67 19.89 14.32
C ALA A 21 -4.92 18.40 14.61
N ALA A 22 -4.85 17.98 15.88
CA ALA A 22 -5.17 16.63 16.33
C ALA A 22 -6.65 16.21 16.14
N ALA A 23 -7.60 17.14 16.16
CA ALA A 23 -9.02 16.81 15.96
C ALA A 23 -9.36 16.65 14.46
N ALA A 24 -8.69 17.41 13.59
CA ALA A 24 -8.78 17.24 12.14
C ALA A 24 -8.06 15.96 11.69
N GLN A 25 -6.98 15.59 12.37
CA GLN A 25 -6.09 14.48 12.03
C GLN A 25 -6.71 13.09 12.16
N ASN A 26 -7.79 12.92 12.93
CA ASN A 26 -8.46 11.63 13.12
C ASN A 26 -9.82 11.54 12.40
N SER A 27 -10.19 12.56 11.61
CA SER A 27 -11.48 12.61 10.91
C SER A 27 -11.57 11.53 9.84
N SER A 28 -10.53 11.35 9.06
CA SER A 28 -10.48 10.37 7.99
C SER A 28 -10.52 8.93 8.48
N TYR A 29 -9.91 8.62 9.63
CA TYR A 29 -10.06 7.30 10.25
C TYR A 29 -11.50 6.99 10.64
N ALA A 30 -12.18 7.98 11.22
CA ALA A 30 -13.59 7.84 11.59
C ALA A 30 -14.50 7.71 10.35
N GLU A 31 -14.24 8.50 9.31
CA GLU A 31 -14.96 8.44 8.03
C GLU A 31 -14.76 7.08 7.33
N ALA A 32 -13.53 6.59 7.28
CA ALA A 32 -13.22 5.28 6.73
C ALA A 32 -13.93 4.14 7.46
N LEU A 33 -13.89 4.14 8.79
CA LEU A 33 -14.58 3.12 9.59
C LEU A 33 -16.11 3.25 9.50
N ASN A 34 -16.64 4.47 9.33
CA ASN A 34 -18.06 4.70 9.08
C ASN A 34 -18.47 4.15 7.71
N HIS A 35 -17.65 4.37 6.68
CA HIS A 35 -17.84 3.81 5.34
C HIS A 35 -17.92 2.28 5.35
N LEU A 36 -17.16 1.62 6.24
CA LEU A 36 -17.20 0.18 6.48
C LEU A 36 -18.37 -0.28 7.39
N GLY A 37 -19.15 0.65 7.93
CA GLY A 37 -20.22 0.35 8.90
C GLY A 37 -19.71 -0.06 10.29
N LEU A 38 -18.42 0.13 10.58
CA LEU A 38 -17.80 -0.28 11.83
C LEU A 38 -17.86 0.80 12.92
N PHE A 39 -17.90 2.08 12.54
CA PHE A 39 -17.92 3.21 13.46
C PHE A 39 -19.11 4.11 13.17
N SER A 40 -19.84 4.51 14.20
CA SER A 40 -21.00 5.38 14.07
C SER A 40 -20.76 6.68 14.83
N GLY A 41 -21.19 7.78 14.22
CA GLY A 41 -21.31 9.06 14.92
C GLY A 41 -22.54 9.10 15.83
N THR A 42 -22.71 10.23 16.49
CA THR A 42 -23.90 10.65 17.21
C THR A 42 -24.67 11.72 16.41
N GLU A 43 -25.75 12.23 16.92
CA GLU A 43 -26.41 13.41 16.34
C GLU A 43 -25.51 14.66 16.27
N GLN A 44 -24.42 14.67 17.05
CA GLN A 44 -23.41 15.73 17.10
C GLN A 44 -22.14 15.40 16.25
N GLY A 45 -22.21 14.38 15.40
CA GLY A 45 -21.08 13.90 14.59
C GLY A 45 -20.23 12.84 15.31
N TYR A 46 -18.94 12.74 14.95
CA TYR A 46 -18.06 11.67 15.48
C TYR A 46 -17.55 11.94 16.89
N GLU A 47 -17.63 13.16 17.41
CA GLU A 47 -17.15 13.57 18.73
C GLU A 47 -15.71 13.08 19.04
N LEU A 48 -14.79 13.27 18.12
CA LEU A 48 -13.45 12.64 18.12
C LEU A 48 -12.59 13.01 19.34
N SER A 49 -12.80 14.18 19.95
CA SER A 49 -12.09 14.61 21.16
C SER A 49 -12.64 14.02 22.46
N ARG A 50 -13.83 13.41 22.43
CA ARG A 50 -14.46 12.83 23.61
C ARG A 50 -13.80 11.48 23.98
N VAL A 51 -13.60 11.27 25.28
CA VAL A 51 -13.13 9.95 25.79
C VAL A 51 -14.22 8.91 25.55
N PRO A 52 -13.92 7.77 24.92
CA PRO A 52 -14.90 6.71 24.72
C PRO A 52 -15.22 5.99 26.03
N THR A 53 -16.45 5.50 26.13
CA THR A 53 -16.85 4.64 27.26
C THR A 53 -16.43 3.19 27.02
N ARG A 54 -16.41 2.39 28.09
CA ARG A 54 -16.14 0.94 27.99
C ARG A 54 -17.17 0.24 27.09
N ALA A 55 -18.45 0.61 27.21
CA ALA A 55 -19.54 0.07 26.39
C ALA A 55 -19.31 0.35 24.90
N GLU A 56 -19.04 1.62 24.52
CA GLU A 56 -18.73 1.99 23.14
C GLU A 56 -17.54 1.22 22.56
N SER A 57 -16.50 1.02 23.38
CA SER A 57 -15.29 0.31 22.98
C SER A 57 -15.53 -1.17 22.75
N VAL A 58 -16.40 -1.81 23.55
CA VAL A 58 -16.81 -3.21 23.34
C VAL A 58 -17.59 -3.36 22.04
N VAL A 59 -18.53 -2.46 21.77
CA VAL A 59 -19.28 -2.49 20.49
C VAL A 59 -18.34 -2.34 19.31
N MET A 60 -17.44 -1.36 19.36
CA MET A 60 -16.44 -1.16 18.30
C MET A 60 -15.57 -2.40 18.09
N MET A 61 -15.06 -2.97 19.18
CA MET A 61 -14.22 -4.17 19.12
C MET A 61 -14.98 -5.38 18.54
N LEU A 62 -16.25 -5.58 18.89
CA LEU A 62 -17.05 -6.68 18.34
C LEU A 62 -17.38 -6.50 16.85
N ARG A 63 -17.55 -5.27 16.40
CA ARG A 63 -17.65 -4.94 14.97
C ARG A 63 -16.37 -5.23 14.23
N LEU A 64 -15.21 -4.82 14.77
CA LEU A 64 -13.89 -5.15 14.23
C LEU A 64 -13.65 -6.68 14.20
N TRP A 65 -14.18 -7.41 15.17
CA TRP A 65 -14.08 -8.88 15.18
C TRP A 65 -15.04 -9.55 14.17
N GLY A 66 -15.92 -8.79 13.51
CA GLY A 66 -16.93 -9.32 12.60
C GLY A 66 -18.04 -10.11 13.31
N LYS A 67 -18.23 -9.88 14.59
CA LYS A 67 -19.16 -10.66 15.44
C LYS A 67 -20.52 -10.00 15.68
N GLU A 68 -20.76 -8.81 15.15
CA GLU A 68 -22.01 -8.09 15.42
C GLU A 68 -23.27 -8.90 15.03
N LYS A 69 -23.25 -9.59 13.88
CA LYS A 69 -24.36 -10.46 13.46
C LYS A 69 -24.60 -11.62 14.45
N GLU A 70 -23.53 -12.18 15.02
CA GLU A 70 -23.62 -13.24 16.03
C GLU A 70 -24.09 -12.69 17.36
N VAL A 71 -23.60 -11.51 17.77
CA VAL A 71 -24.04 -10.80 18.99
C VAL A 71 -25.55 -10.56 18.97
N LEU A 72 -26.08 -10.06 17.85
CA LEU A 72 -27.51 -9.74 17.72
C LEU A 72 -28.42 -10.98 17.77
N LYS A 73 -27.87 -12.17 17.47
CA LYS A 73 -28.55 -13.47 17.56
C LYS A 73 -28.29 -14.20 18.87
N SER A 74 -27.33 -13.74 19.68
CA SER A 74 -26.94 -14.43 20.92
C SER A 74 -28.00 -14.32 22.01
N THR A 75 -28.10 -15.36 22.84
CA THR A 75 -28.99 -15.45 23.99
C THR A 75 -28.21 -15.61 25.30
N TYR A 76 -26.94 -15.18 25.33
CA TYR A 76 -26.13 -15.27 26.54
C TYR A 76 -26.74 -14.42 27.65
N LYS A 77 -26.79 -15.01 28.85
CA LYS A 77 -27.25 -14.30 30.04
C LYS A 77 -26.21 -13.26 30.44
N ASP A 78 -26.66 -12.06 30.70
CA ASP A 78 -25.79 -11.00 31.20
C ASP A 78 -25.41 -11.29 32.68
N PRO A 79 -24.12 -11.42 32.98
CA PRO A 79 -23.67 -11.62 34.35
C PRO A 79 -23.69 -10.33 35.20
N PHE A 80 -23.82 -9.16 34.56
CA PHE A 80 -23.70 -7.86 35.20
C PHE A 80 -25.06 -7.21 35.47
N THR A 81 -25.13 -6.42 36.53
CA THR A 81 -26.38 -5.76 36.98
C THR A 81 -26.45 -4.29 36.58
N ASP A 82 -25.34 -3.73 36.08
CA ASP A 82 -25.19 -2.30 35.73
C ASP A 82 -25.12 -2.03 34.22
N THR A 83 -25.47 -3.00 33.39
CA THR A 83 -25.57 -2.87 31.96
C THR A 83 -26.95 -2.38 31.51
N GLY A 84 -27.01 -1.69 30.39
CA GLY A 84 -28.23 -1.17 29.77
C GLY A 84 -28.35 -1.64 28.32
N TRP A 85 -28.32 -0.68 27.38
CA TRP A 85 -28.41 -0.95 25.94
C TRP A 85 -27.28 -1.88 25.41
N GLU A 86 -26.12 -1.87 26.05
CA GLU A 86 -24.94 -2.66 25.70
C GLU A 86 -24.97 -4.10 26.23
N SER A 87 -25.94 -4.47 27.06
CA SER A 87 -26.02 -5.77 27.75
C SER A 87 -25.72 -6.96 26.83
N ARG A 88 -26.31 -6.99 25.63
CA ARG A 88 -26.12 -8.06 24.66
C ARG A 88 -24.68 -8.13 24.13
N TYR A 89 -24.05 -7.01 23.90
CA TYR A 89 -22.66 -6.92 23.44
C TYR A 89 -21.69 -7.34 24.56
N VAL A 90 -21.96 -6.86 25.75
CA VAL A 90 -21.14 -7.15 26.94
C VAL A 90 -21.22 -8.62 27.33
N SER A 91 -22.42 -9.21 27.39
CA SER A 91 -22.58 -10.64 27.71
C SER A 91 -21.92 -11.55 26.66
N TYR A 92 -22.00 -11.20 25.38
CA TYR A 92 -21.27 -11.91 24.34
C TYR A 92 -19.75 -11.82 24.53
N ALA A 93 -19.21 -10.62 24.67
CA ALA A 93 -17.79 -10.37 24.83
C ALA A 93 -17.21 -11.03 26.09
N TYR A 94 -17.96 -10.99 27.18
CA TYR A 94 -17.61 -11.67 28.43
C TYR A 94 -17.56 -13.20 28.27
N THR A 95 -18.59 -13.78 27.67
CA THR A 95 -18.66 -15.24 27.42
C THR A 95 -17.52 -15.70 26.51
N LYS A 96 -17.06 -14.86 25.58
CA LYS A 96 -15.91 -15.14 24.69
C LYS A 96 -14.55 -14.80 25.31
N GLY A 97 -14.51 -14.34 26.56
CA GLY A 97 -13.25 -14.03 27.27
C GLY A 97 -12.53 -12.79 26.77
N VAL A 98 -13.22 -11.92 26.02
CA VAL A 98 -12.61 -10.70 25.45
C VAL A 98 -12.62 -9.54 26.44
N VAL A 99 -13.62 -9.49 27.32
CA VAL A 99 -13.74 -8.47 28.36
C VAL A 99 -14.00 -9.13 29.73
N ASN A 100 -13.64 -8.38 30.78
CA ASN A 100 -13.93 -8.73 32.17
C ASN A 100 -14.80 -7.62 32.78
N GLY A 101 -15.54 -7.92 33.86
CA GLY A 101 -16.16 -6.92 34.72
C GLY A 101 -15.12 -6.06 35.45
N ILE A 102 -15.57 -4.99 36.06
CA ILE A 102 -14.79 -4.25 37.07
C ILE A 102 -14.82 -4.98 38.44
N ASP A 103 -15.85 -5.78 38.63
CA ASP A 103 -16.00 -6.76 39.67
C ASP A 103 -16.96 -7.88 39.20
N GLU A 104 -17.35 -8.77 40.12
CA GLU A 104 -18.20 -9.93 39.83
C GLU A 104 -19.60 -9.54 39.27
N PHE A 105 -20.13 -8.39 39.68
CA PHE A 105 -21.50 -8.00 39.36
C PHE A 105 -21.63 -6.75 38.49
N ARG A 106 -20.51 -6.06 38.24
CA ARG A 106 -20.54 -4.78 37.49
C ARG A 106 -19.57 -4.78 36.32
N PHE A 107 -20.06 -4.31 35.19
CA PHE A 107 -19.28 -4.08 33.99
C PHE A 107 -18.64 -2.68 33.95
N GLY A 108 -19.36 -1.67 34.42
CA GLY A 108 -18.94 -0.28 34.37
C GLY A 108 -19.01 0.33 32.96
N GLY A 109 -20.08 0.04 32.21
CA GLY A 109 -20.22 0.42 30.80
C GLY A 109 -20.05 1.91 30.52
N ASN A 110 -20.56 2.78 31.41
CA ASN A 110 -20.46 4.22 31.30
C ASN A 110 -19.12 4.83 31.77
N ARG A 111 -18.21 4.02 32.30
CA ARG A 111 -16.90 4.51 32.70
C ARG A 111 -16.02 4.76 31.47
N PRO A 112 -15.15 5.80 31.51
CA PRO A 112 -14.14 5.97 30.48
C PRO A 112 -13.23 4.76 30.43
N ILE A 113 -12.80 4.38 29.22
CA ILE A 113 -11.83 3.32 29.00
C ILE A 113 -10.42 3.92 28.84
N SER A 114 -9.38 3.21 29.29
CA SER A 114 -8.00 3.60 29.08
C SER A 114 -7.43 3.02 27.78
N LEU A 115 -6.35 3.61 27.28
CA LEU A 115 -5.61 3.10 26.12
C LEU A 115 -5.14 1.65 26.34
N ASN A 116 -4.58 1.33 27.54
CA ASN A 116 -4.18 -0.04 27.89
C ASN A 116 -5.33 -1.03 27.80
N GLN A 117 -6.51 -0.66 28.29
CA GLN A 117 -7.69 -1.52 28.24
C GLN A 117 -8.13 -1.76 26.78
N TYR A 118 -8.13 -0.73 25.95
CA TYR A 118 -8.50 -0.88 24.55
C TYR A 118 -7.46 -1.70 23.77
N CYS A 119 -6.17 -1.44 23.96
CA CYS A 119 -5.11 -2.25 23.36
C CYS A 119 -5.20 -3.74 23.77
N SER A 120 -5.50 -4.03 25.03
CA SER A 120 -5.71 -5.41 25.49
C SER A 120 -6.88 -6.09 24.75
N MET A 121 -7.99 -5.39 24.54
CA MET A 121 -9.13 -5.93 23.78
C MET A 121 -8.75 -6.20 22.32
N VAL A 122 -8.09 -5.25 21.69
CA VAL A 122 -7.61 -5.35 20.30
C VAL A 122 -6.66 -6.54 20.12
N LEU A 123 -5.68 -6.69 21.01
CA LEU A 123 -4.74 -7.80 20.97
C LEU A 123 -5.43 -9.17 21.10
N ARG A 124 -6.45 -9.28 21.96
CA ARG A 124 -7.25 -10.50 22.08
C ARG A 124 -8.03 -10.81 20.79
N VAL A 125 -8.60 -9.81 20.14
CA VAL A 125 -9.25 -9.96 18.82
C VAL A 125 -8.27 -10.44 17.76
N LEU A 126 -7.03 -9.95 17.79
CA LEU A 126 -5.95 -10.39 16.91
C LEU A 126 -5.36 -11.77 17.30
N GLY A 127 -5.89 -12.43 18.33
CA GLY A 127 -5.50 -13.79 18.73
C GLY A 127 -4.33 -13.88 19.71
N TYR A 128 -3.89 -12.75 20.27
CA TYR A 128 -2.89 -12.72 21.35
C TYR A 128 -3.54 -12.90 22.72
N SER A 129 -2.81 -13.42 23.70
CA SER A 129 -3.37 -13.81 24.99
C SER A 129 -2.41 -13.54 26.14
N GLU A 130 -2.89 -12.85 27.18
CA GLU A 130 -2.15 -12.67 28.43
C GLU A 130 -1.89 -14.01 29.13
N THR A 131 -2.86 -14.93 29.11
CA THR A 131 -2.71 -16.24 29.75
C THR A 131 -1.70 -17.15 29.06
N LYS A 132 -1.36 -16.89 27.80
CA LYS A 132 -0.31 -17.56 27.04
C LYS A 132 1.03 -16.83 27.11
N GLY A 133 1.09 -15.70 27.81
CA GLY A 133 2.30 -14.92 27.97
C GLY A 133 2.70 -14.05 26.80
N ASP A 134 1.77 -13.76 25.85
CA ASP A 134 2.08 -12.92 24.71
C ASP A 134 2.32 -11.46 25.14
N PHE A 135 1.54 -10.97 26.10
CA PHE A 135 1.65 -9.63 26.67
C PHE A 135 1.08 -9.61 28.09
N THR A 136 1.31 -8.51 28.83
CA THR A 136 0.64 -8.20 30.10
C THR A 136 -0.19 -6.94 29.96
N TYR A 137 -1.05 -6.65 30.94
CA TYR A 137 -1.81 -5.40 30.94
C TYR A 137 -0.89 -4.16 30.85
N GLU A 138 0.23 -4.18 31.56
CA GLU A 138 1.22 -3.08 31.58
C GLU A 138 1.94 -2.92 30.25
N THR A 139 2.18 -4.02 29.51
CA THR A 139 2.86 -4.01 28.22
C THR A 139 1.89 -3.92 27.02
N ALA A 140 0.57 -3.89 27.26
CA ALA A 140 -0.43 -3.93 26.19
C ALA A 140 -0.25 -2.82 25.13
N VAL A 141 0.06 -1.58 25.54
CA VAL A 141 0.28 -0.46 24.61
C VAL A 141 1.55 -0.65 23.79
N SER A 142 2.67 -0.98 24.43
CA SER A 142 3.94 -1.19 23.71
C SER A 142 3.88 -2.41 22.79
N PHE A 143 3.24 -3.49 23.23
CA PHE A 143 3.05 -4.67 22.39
C PHE A 143 2.08 -4.40 21.23
N ALA A 144 0.97 -3.69 21.47
CA ALA A 144 0.07 -3.27 20.41
C ALA A 144 0.78 -2.34 19.40
N SER A 145 1.68 -1.46 19.86
CA SER A 145 2.48 -0.62 18.98
C SER A 145 3.31 -1.44 18.00
N ILE A 146 3.94 -2.52 18.48
CA ILE A 146 4.72 -3.45 17.65
C ILE A 146 3.81 -4.20 16.67
N VAL A 147 2.71 -4.77 17.16
CA VAL A 147 1.79 -5.58 16.34
C VAL A 147 1.10 -4.74 15.26
N LEU A 148 0.70 -3.51 15.58
CA LEU A 148 0.01 -2.62 14.66
C LEU A 148 0.96 -1.79 13.78
N GLY A 149 2.25 -1.75 14.09
CA GLY A 149 3.23 -0.94 13.38
C GLY A 149 3.04 0.58 13.57
N ILE A 150 2.53 1.02 14.72
CA ILE A 150 2.34 2.45 15.08
C ILE A 150 2.84 2.72 16.51
N ASP A 151 3.43 3.88 16.75
CA ASP A 151 3.90 4.26 18.09
C ASP A 151 2.75 4.83 18.95
N LEU A 152 2.08 3.95 19.69
CA LEU A 152 1.03 4.33 20.63
C LEU A 152 1.55 4.85 21.96
N THR A 153 2.85 4.72 22.23
CA THR A 153 3.46 5.16 23.51
C THR A 153 3.51 6.69 23.62
N LYS A 154 3.42 7.38 22.50
CA LYS A 154 3.36 8.85 22.40
C LYS A 154 1.96 9.44 22.50
N GLU A 155 0.91 8.61 22.47
CA GLU A 155 -0.46 9.09 22.60
C GLU A 155 -0.70 9.64 24.01
N ARG A 156 -0.92 10.96 24.09
CA ARG A 156 -1.12 11.66 25.38
C ARG A 156 -2.52 11.48 25.94
N GLU A 157 -3.50 11.34 25.05
CA GLU A 157 -4.92 11.23 25.40
C GLU A 157 -5.57 10.10 24.57
N PHE A 158 -6.34 9.26 25.25
CA PHE A 158 -7.16 8.26 24.57
C PHE A 158 -8.57 8.81 24.40
N ASN A 159 -8.92 9.17 23.17
CA ASN A 159 -10.22 9.69 22.78
C ASN A 159 -10.82 8.88 21.61
N ARG A 160 -12.03 9.25 21.15
CA ARG A 160 -12.70 8.55 20.05
C ARG A 160 -11.92 8.64 18.73
N GLY A 161 -11.14 9.70 18.54
CA GLY A 161 -10.25 9.83 17.39
C GLY A 161 -9.10 8.83 17.43
N THR A 162 -8.42 8.71 18.59
CA THR A 162 -7.36 7.69 18.79
C THR A 162 -7.94 6.27 18.71
N LEU A 163 -9.16 6.04 19.24
CA LEU A 163 -9.86 4.76 19.09
C LEU A 163 -10.09 4.42 17.60
N ALA A 164 -10.57 5.38 16.80
CA ALA A 164 -10.78 5.19 15.36
C ALA A 164 -9.46 4.93 14.63
N LYS A 165 -8.40 5.70 14.95
CA LYS A 165 -7.03 5.48 14.41
C LYS A 165 -6.58 4.04 14.66
N ILE A 166 -6.54 3.60 15.92
CA ILE A 166 -6.12 2.23 16.29
C ILE A 166 -6.95 1.19 15.54
N SER A 167 -8.28 1.36 15.50
CA SER A 167 -9.19 0.43 14.83
C SER A 167 -8.93 0.31 13.32
N SER A 168 -8.53 1.39 12.66
CA SER A 168 -8.15 1.37 11.25
C SER A 168 -6.86 0.58 11.01
N TYR A 169 -5.86 0.74 11.89
CA TYR A 169 -4.63 -0.06 11.80
C TYR A 169 -4.89 -1.55 12.06
N VAL A 170 -5.80 -1.89 12.99
CA VAL A 170 -6.21 -3.28 13.25
C VAL A 170 -6.74 -3.98 12.00
N LEU A 171 -7.47 -3.27 11.13
CA LEU A 171 -7.96 -3.85 9.86
C LEU A 171 -6.83 -4.22 8.90
N ASN A 172 -5.70 -3.52 8.95
CA ASN A 172 -4.53 -3.81 8.12
C ASN A 172 -3.57 -4.82 8.76
N THR A 173 -3.85 -5.24 10.00
CA THR A 173 -2.99 -6.16 10.75
C THR A 173 -3.45 -7.61 10.56
N ARG A 174 -2.49 -8.52 10.44
CA ARG A 174 -2.75 -9.96 10.42
C ARG A 174 -3.00 -10.48 11.83
N PRO A 175 -4.12 -11.16 12.09
CA PRO A 175 -4.29 -11.88 13.34
C PRO A 175 -3.17 -12.93 13.51
N LYS A 176 -2.82 -13.22 14.75
CA LYS A 176 -1.76 -14.20 15.09
C LYS A 176 -1.97 -15.51 14.35
N ASN A 177 -0.93 -15.98 13.65
CA ASN A 177 -0.94 -17.21 12.85
C ASN A 177 -1.92 -17.20 11.64
N GLN A 178 -2.34 -16.02 11.15
CA GLN A 178 -3.14 -15.88 9.94
C GLN A 178 -2.33 -15.29 8.80
N ILE A 179 -2.71 -15.64 7.57
CA ILE A 179 -2.08 -15.10 6.35
C ILE A 179 -2.77 -13.79 5.91
N ALA A 180 -4.10 -13.75 6.02
CA ALA A 180 -4.89 -12.59 5.65
C ALA A 180 -4.96 -11.55 6.77
N THR A 181 -5.02 -10.26 6.41
CA THR A 181 -5.31 -9.20 7.37
C THR A 181 -6.73 -9.34 7.93
N LEU A 182 -7.00 -8.69 9.07
CA LEU A 182 -8.35 -8.72 9.63
C LEU A 182 -9.37 -8.12 8.65
N GLY A 183 -9.03 -7.02 7.96
CA GLY A 183 -9.88 -6.41 6.94
C GLY A 183 -10.19 -7.36 5.77
N GLN A 184 -9.20 -8.08 5.27
CA GLN A 184 -9.40 -9.10 4.23
C GLN A 184 -10.32 -10.24 4.72
N THR A 185 -10.12 -10.68 5.96
CA THR A 185 -10.98 -11.71 6.57
C THR A 185 -12.43 -11.23 6.71
N LEU A 186 -12.64 -9.99 7.13
CA LEU A 186 -13.98 -9.40 7.26
C LEU A 186 -14.67 -9.22 5.89
N SER A 187 -13.91 -8.86 4.87
CA SER A 187 -14.40 -8.79 3.49
C SER A 187 -14.80 -10.17 2.97
N ALA A 188 -13.98 -11.19 3.20
CA ALA A 188 -14.27 -12.58 2.80
C ALA A 188 -15.49 -13.19 3.54
N THR A 189 -15.88 -12.63 4.69
CA THR A 189 -17.05 -13.04 5.48
C THR A 189 -18.26 -12.11 5.35
N ASP A 190 -18.30 -11.29 4.30
CA ASP A 190 -19.41 -10.39 3.96
C ASP A 190 -19.80 -9.40 5.07
N VAL A 191 -18.82 -8.90 5.83
CA VAL A 191 -19.04 -7.78 6.75
C VAL A 191 -19.09 -6.48 5.94
N PHE A 192 -18.20 -6.35 4.97
CA PHE A 192 -18.17 -5.32 3.92
C PHE A 192 -17.48 -5.89 2.67
N THR A 193 -17.53 -5.20 1.54
CA THR A 193 -16.90 -5.65 0.30
C THR A 193 -15.40 -5.28 0.27
N THR A 194 -14.60 -5.98 -0.54
CA THR A 194 -13.20 -5.64 -0.80
C THR A 194 -13.08 -4.21 -1.37
N GLN A 195 -14.02 -3.81 -2.22
CA GLN A 195 -14.05 -2.44 -2.74
C GLN A 195 -14.22 -1.40 -1.63
N GLN A 196 -15.18 -1.62 -0.70
CA GLN A 196 -15.35 -0.72 0.46
C GLN A 196 -14.10 -0.67 1.34
N LEU A 197 -13.41 -1.80 1.55
CA LEU A 197 -12.16 -1.83 2.31
C LEU A 197 -11.08 -0.96 1.65
N ASN A 198 -10.92 -1.07 0.32
CA ASN A 198 -9.93 -0.30 -0.41
C ASN A 198 -10.27 1.21 -0.45
N GLU A 199 -11.54 1.55 -0.60
CA GLU A 199 -12.03 2.94 -0.49
C GLU A 199 -11.77 3.51 0.92
N ALA A 200 -12.07 2.74 1.97
CA ALA A 200 -11.79 3.14 3.35
C ALA A 200 -10.28 3.34 3.58
N ARG A 201 -9.42 2.45 3.10
CA ARG A 201 -7.96 2.60 3.16
C ARG A 201 -7.50 3.92 2.56
N SER A 202 -8.02 4.31 1.41
CA SER A 202 -7.66 5.58 0.77
C SER A 202 -8.08 6.81 1.57
N LEU A 203 -9.13 6.71 2.41
CA LEU A 203 -9.57 7.81 3.27
C LEU A 203 -8.63 8.02 4.46
N TRP A 204 -8.32 6.99 5.25
CA TRP A 204 -7.49 7.18 6.45
C TRP A 204 -6.02 7.50 6.16
N GLU A 205 -5.55 7.19 4.95
CA GLU A 205 -4.18 7.52 4.56
C GLU A 205 -3.96 9.00 4.23
N GLN A 206 -5.06 9.77 4.04
CA GLN A 206 -4.96 11.22 3.81
C GLN A 206 -4.48 11.98 5.06
N ASP A 207 -4.68 11.42 6.26
CA ASP A 207 -4.35 12.06 7.54
C ASP A 207 -3.09 11.49 8.21
N LYS A 208 -2.32 10.64 7.53
CA LYS A 208 -1.01 10.24 8.05
C LYS A 208 -0.18 11.51 8.32
N ASN A 209 0.28 11.69 9.56
CA ASN A 209 1.28 12.69 9.86
C ASN A 209 2.60 12.21 9.24
N LEU A 210 2.77 12.54 7.95
CA LEU A 210 3.85 12.00 7.12
C LEU A 210 5.13 12.75 7.44
N ASP A 211 5.83 12.33 8.49
CA ASP A 211 7.16 12.85 8.83
C ASP A 211 8.22 12.08 8.04
N GLY A 212 8.40 12.45 6.77
CA GLY A 212 9.38 11.82 5.91
C GLY A 212 8.91 10.51 5.26
N ALA A 213 9.85 9.63 4.94
CA ALA A 213 9.59 8.30 4.35
C ALA A 213 10.73 7.32 4.58
N THR A 214 10.39 6.03 4.69
CA THR A 214 11.35 4.94 4.48
C THR A 214 11.22 4.42 3.05
N ILE A 215 12.31 4.48 2.31
CA ILE A 215 12.41 4.02 0.93
C ILE A 215 13.19 2.71 0.95
N LEU A 216 12.57 1.64 0.45
CA LEU A 216 13.15 0.32 0.32
C LEU A 216 13.45 0.08 -1.17
N ILE A 217 14.71 -0.08 -1.54
CA ILE A 217 15.15 -0.30 -2.92
C ILE A 217 15.62 -1.74 -3.05
N TYR A 218 14.89 -2.54 -3.82
CA TYR A 218 15.27 -3.90 -4.17
C TYR A 218 15.89 -3.90 -5.57
N ALA A 219 17.22 -3.95 -5.62
CA ALA A 219 18.00 -3.85 -6.84
C ALA A 219 18.58 -5.21 -7.24
N VAL A 220 18.04 -5.80 -8.30
CA VAL A 220 18.58 -7.04 -8.89
C VAL A 220 19.76 -6.71 -9.78
N GLY A 221 20.31 -5.66 -9.98
CA GLY A 221 21.51 -5.27 -10.69
C GLY A 221 21.59 -5.73 -12.16
N SER A 222 21.62 -7.02 -12.38
CA SER A 222 21.69 -7.67 -13.70
C SER A 222 22.82 -7.13 -14.61
N ASP A 223 22.69 -7.29 -15.93
CA ASP A 223 23.56 -6.69 -16.93
C ASP A 223 23.39 -5.17 -17.08
N LEU A 224 22.32 -4.59 -16.53
CA LEU A 224 22.19 -3.14 -16.40
C LEU A 224 23.30 -2.56 -15.52
N GLU A 225 23.68 -3.25 -14.45
CA GLU A 225 24.82 -2.85 -13.64
C GLU A 225 26.14 -3.42 -14.20
N SER A 226 26.25 -4.75 -14.45
CA SER A 226 27.54 -5.36 -14.80
C SER A 226 28.15 -4.84 -16.09
N GLN A 227 27.32 -4.46 -17.07
CA GLN A 227 27.78 -3.97 -18.38
C GLN A 227 27.70 -2.45 -18.52
N GLN A 228 26.75 -1.79 -17.84
CA GLN A 228 26.42 -0.39 -18.06
C GLN A 228 26.60 0.51 -16.83
N GLY A 229 26.73 -0.05 -15.61
CA GLY A 229 26.89 0.71 -14.37
C GLY A 229 25.64 1.50 -13.93
N ARG A 230 24.44 1.09 -14.36
CA ARG A 230 23.22 1.89 -14.15
C ARG A 230 22.79 2.00 -12.70
N LEU A 231 22.91 0.91 -11.93
CA LEU A 231 22.65 1.00 -10.48
C LEU A 231 23.66 1.92 -9.79
N THR A 232 24.90 1.93 -10.25
CA THR A 232 25.94 2.87 -9.75
C THR A 232 25.57 4.32 -10.07
N ASP A 233 25.09 4.64 -11.28
CA ASP A 233 24.62 5.98 -11.65
C ASP A 233 23.45 6.42 -10.75
N ASP A 234 22.45 5.55 -10.56
CA ASP A 234 21.29 5.83 -9.72
C ASP A 234 21.64 5.99 -8.24
N LEU A 235 22.62 5.21 -7.74
CA LEU A 235 23.17 5.40 -6.40
C LEU A 235 23.76 6.81 -6.22
N GLU A 236 24.49 7.32 -7.21
CA GLU A 236 25.00 8.69 -7.18
C GLU A 236 23.87 9.72 -7.18
N GLU A 237 22.78 9.47 -7.89
CA GLU A 237 21.59 10.32 -7.88
C GLU A 237 20.88 10.33 -6.53
N ILE A 238 20.75 9.16 -5.89
CA ILE A 238 20.23 9.00 -4.55
C ILE A 238 21.06 9.85 -3.56
N LEU A 239 22.39 9.71 -3.61
CA LEU A 239 23.28 10.48 -2.76
C LEU A 239 23.20 12.00 -3.02
N ARG A 240 23.04 12.44 -4.27
CA ARG A 240 22.79 13.85 -4.63
C ARG A 240 21.45 14.38 -4.10
N GLY A 241 20.46 13.53 -3.87
CA GLY A 241 19.20 13.87 -3.19
C GLY A 241 19.39 14.27 -1.72
N GLN A 242 20.56 13.99 -1.14
CA GLN A 242 20.95 14.30 0.25
C GLN A 242 19.97 13.76 1.31
N PRO A 243 19.58 12.47 1.24
CA PRO A 243 18.72 11.88 2.27
C PRO A 243 19.40 11.92 3.63
N ASN A 244 18.66 12.29 4.68
CA ASN A 244 19.19 12.47 6.02
C ASN A 244 18.17 12.13 7.11
N GLN A 245 17.51 13.12 7.72
CA GLN A 245 16.62 12.92 8.87
C GLN A 245 15.23 12.48 8.45
N ASN A 246 14.72 13.04 7.35
CA ASN A 246 13.37 12.85 6.88
C ASN A 246 13.22 11.70 5.86
N THR A 247 14.35 11.20 5.35
CA THR A 247 14.36 10.16 4.33
C THR A 247 15.33 9.05 4.72
N LYS A 248 14.81 7.89 5.10
CA LYS A 248 15.58 6.67 5.32
C LYS A 248 15.58 5.85 4.05
N ILE A 249 16.77 5.46 3.57
CA ILE A 249 16.88 4.65 2.36
C ILE A 249 17.66 3.39 2.69
N LEU A 250 17.01 2.24 2.48
CA LEU A 250 17.62 0.93 2.61
C LEU A 250 17.66 0.25 1.25
N ILE A 251 18.78 -0.36 0.91
CA ILE A 251 19.01 -0.96 -0.39
C ILE A 251 19.42 -2.43 -0.20
N GLN A 252 18.74 -3.33 -0.87
CA GLN A 252 19.16 -4.69 -1.12
C GLN A 252 19.76 -4.74 -2.51
N THR A 253 21.00 -5.19 -2.61
CA THR A 253 21.68 -5.44 -3.89
C THR A 253 21.85 -6.93 -4.15
N GLY A 254 22.05 -7.33 -5.41
CA GLY A 254 22.32 -8.71 -5.80
C GLY A 254 22.11 -8.93 -7.30
N GLY A 255 22.24 -10.16 -7.78
CA GLY A 255 21.89 -10.57 -9.13
C GLY A 255 22.75 -9.99 -10.26
N THR A 256 23.95 -9.45 -9.97
CA THR A 256 24.89 -8.92 -10.96
C THR A 256 26.28 -9.50 -10.77
N LEU A 257 26.99 -9.72 -11.86
CA LEU A 257 28.37 -10.25 -11.87
C LEU A 257 29.37 -9.22 -11.38
N LYS A 258 29.13 -7.93 -11.63
CA LYS A 258 30.08 -6.85 -11.36
C LYS A 258 29.36 -5.58 -11.00
N TYR A 259 29.91 -4.82 -10.03
CA TYR A 259 29.50 -3.44 -9.72
C TYR A 259 30.53 -2.42 -10.22
N HIS A 260 30.04 -1.26 -10.67
CA HIS A 260 30.88 -0.17 -11.17
C HIS A 260 31.22 0.87 -10.09
N ASN A 261 31.05 0.53 -8.83
CA ASN A 261 31.37 1.38 -7.68
C ASN A 261 32.28 0.66 -6.67
N LYS A 262 32.82 1.41 -5.72
CA LYS A 262 33.72 0.90 -4.68
C LYS A 262 33.05 0.38 -3.41
N TYR A 263 31.73 0.48 -3.32
CA TYR A 263 30.98 0.17 -2.10
C TYR A 263 30.47 -1.26 -2.07
N MET A 264 30.15 -1.81 -3.22
CA MET A 264 29.52 -3.11 -3.42
C MET A 264 30.55 -4.12 -3.91
N ALA A 265 30.47 -5.35 -3.42
CA ALA A 265 31.38 -6.42 -3.84
C ALA A 265 30.81 -7.19 -5.03
N ASP A 266 31.65 -7.43 -6.04
CA ASP A 266 31.27 -8.17 -7.26
C ASP A 266 30.66 -9.53 -6.92
N GLY A 267 29.52 -9.85 -7.54
CA GLY A 267 28.81 -11.10 -7.35
C GLY A 267 28.16 -11.29 -5.95
N ALA A 268 28.17 -10.25 -5.11
CA ALA A 268 27.60 -10.33 -3.76
C ALA A 268 26.17 -9.76 -3.69
N SER A 269 25.38 -10.33 -2.79
CA SER A 269 24.10 -9.75 -2.35
C SER A 269 24.28 -9.13 -0.97
N GLU A 270 23.93 -7.87 -0.83
CA GLU A 270 24.29 -7.06 0.34
C GLU A 270 23.19 -6.07 0.73
N HIS A 271 23.12 -5.73 2.03
CA HIS A 271 22.26 -4.67 2.53
C HIS A 271 23.05 -3.38 2.79
N PHE A 272 22.47 -2.27 2.38
CA PHE A 272 23.01 -0.94 2.61
C PHE A 272 21.95 -0.01 3.19
N GLU A 273 22.42 1.00 3.93
CA GLU A 273 21.66 2.17 4.36
C GLU A 273 22.32 3.42 3.80
N VAL A 274 21.54 4.36 3.28
CA VAL A 274 22.00 5.70 2.98
C VAL A 274 21.72 6.59 4.19
N SER A 275 22.77 7.02 4.86
CA SER A 275 22.70 7.85 6.06
C SER A 275 23.67 9.00 5.95
N HIS A 276 23.22 10.23 6.25
CA HIS A 276 24.04 11.46 6.18
C HIS A 276 24.75 11.63 4.84
N GLY A 277 24.08 11.29 3.73
CA GLY A 277 24.65 11.40 2.39
C GLY A 277 25.77 10.39 2.09
N GLN A 278 25.89 9.34 2.89
CA GLN A 278 26.88 8.28 2.73
C GLN A 278 26.20 6.91 2.66
N LEU A 279 26.75 6.02 1.85
CA LEU A 279 26.34 4.62 1.80
C LEU A 279 27.05 3.83 2.89
N GLN A 280 26.31 3.22 3.79
CA GLN A 280 26.81 2.38 4.87
C GLN A 280 26.35 0.94 4.65
N LYS A 281 27.29 0.00 4.69
CA LYS A 281 27.01 -1.42 4.56
C LYS A 281 26.53 -1.98 5.90
N HIS A 282 25.40 -2.68 5.89
CA HIS A 282 24.85 -3.34 7.08
C HIS A 282 25.26 -4.80 7.17
N GLU A 283 25.00 -5.58 6.16
CA GLU A 283 25.24 -7.02 6.17
C GLU A 283 25.81 -7.47 4.82
N SER A 284 26.81 -8.34 4.87
CA SER A 284 27.41 -8.95 3.71
C SER A 284 27.25 -10.45 3.83
N HIS A 285 26.54 -11.09 2.98
CA HIS A 285 26.35 -12.55 2.77
C HIS A 285 24.89 -12.99 2.82
N ILE A 286 24.06 -12.38 1.96
CA ILE A 286 22.77 -12.95 1.63
C ILE A 286 23.06 -14.08 0.64
N GLN A 287 22.88 -15.33 1.07
CA GLN A 287 23.19 -16.50 0.26
C GLN A 287 22.07 -16.91 -0.71
N THR A 288 21.00 -16.13 -0.79
CA THR A 288 19.85 -16.43 -1.65
C THR A 288 19.92 -15.61 -2.93
N ALA A 289 19.41 -16.17 -4.02
CA ALA A 289 19.32 -15.50 -5.31
C ALA A 289 18.47 -14.23 -5.22
N ALA A 290 18.84 -13.18 -5.95
CA ALA A 290 18.05 -11.95 -6.01
C ALA A 290 16.70 -12.17 -6.72
N SER A 291 16.58 -13.21 -7.55
CA SER A 291 15.32 -13.63 -8.16
C SER A 291 14.44 -14.53 -7.26
N ASP A 292 14.87 -14.84 -6.03
CA ASP A 292 14.06 -15.63 -5.09
C ASP A 292 13.07 -14.72 -4.34
N PRO A 293 11.74 -14.98 -4.40
CA PRO A 293 10.74 -14.21 -3.66
C PRO A 293 11.00 -14.12 -2.16
N LYS A 294 11.67 -15.14 -1.59
CA LYS A 294 12.08 -15.14 -0.18
C LYS A 294 13.09 -14.03 0.11
N THR A 295 14.02 -13.76 -0.80
CA THR A 295 15.03 -12.69 -0.63
C THR A 295 14.35 -11.33 -0.55
N LEU A 296 13.39 -11.06 -1.44
CA LEU A 296 12.59 -9.84 -1.38
C LEU A 296 11.82 -9.73 -0.06
N ARG A 297 11.11 -10.79 0.33
CA ARG A 297 10.36 -10.79 1.61
C ARG A 297 11.28 -10.49 2.80
N ASP A 298 12.40 -11.17 2.89
CA ASP A 298 13.34 -11.05 4.01
C ASP A 298 13.94 -9.64 4.07
N PHE A 299 14.24 -9.03 2.92
CA PHE A 299 14.64 -7.62 2.82
C PHE A 299 13.56 -6.67 3.34
N LEU A 300 12.30 -6.87 2.94
CA LEU A 300 11.20 -6.02 3.39
C LEU A 300 10.96 -6.14 4.90
N VAL A 301 11.03 -7.34 5.46
CA VAL A 301 10.94 -7.58 6.91
C VAL A 301 12.11 -6.93 7.65
N TRP A 302 13.34 -7.08 7.14
CA TRP A 302 14.51 -6.40 7.67
C TRP A 302 14.36 -4.87 7.62
N GLY A 303 13.92 -4.34 6.48
CA GLY A 303 13.71 -2.90 6.31
C GLY A 303 12.69 -2.31 7.27
N LYS A 304 11.58 -3.03 7.53
CA LYS A 304 10.59 -2.65 8.55
C LYS A 304 11.20 -2.58 9.95
N ALA A 305 12.08 -3.53 10.28
CA ALA A 305 12.71 -3.59 11.60
C ALA A 305 13.78 -2.50 11.79
N VAL A 306 14.58 -2.21 10.77
CA VAL A 306 15.69 -1.24 10.83
C VAL A 306 15.18 0.20 10.74
N ALA A 307 14.24 0.48 9.86
CA ALA A 307 13.73 1.81 9.61
C ALA A 307 12.18 1.87 9.65
N PRO A 308 11.57 1.68 10.84
CA PRO A 308 10.12 1.78 10.97
C PRO A 308 9.63 3.18 10.62
N SER A 309 8.54 3.26 9.84
CA SER A 309 7.97 4.51 9.34
C SER A 309 6.45 4.39 9.18
N GLU A 310 5.76 5.51 9.18
CA GLU A 310 4.35 5.58 8.80
C GLU A 310 4.16 5.63 7.27
N ARG A 311 5.23 5.95 6.52
CA ARG A 311 5.21 5.98 5.05
C ARG A 311 6.33 5.13 4.49
N TYR A 312 5.96 4.11 3.72
CA TYR A 312 6.89 3.25 3.00
C TYR A 312 6.76 3.43 1.50
N ILE A 313 7.92 3.54 0.83
CA ILE A 313 8.03 3.54 -0.63
C ILE A 313 8.90 2.35 -1.02
N LEU A 314 8.39 1.49 -1.89
CA LEU A 314 9.14 0.36 -2.46
C LEU A 314 9.56 0.69 -3.88
N ILE A 315 10.85 0.56 -4.18
CA ILE A 315 11.40 0.62 -5.53
C ILE A 315 11.85 -0.79 -5.92
N LEU A 316 11.36 -1.26 -7.05
CA LEU A 316 11.75 -2.52 -7.68
C LEU A 316 12.58 -2.16 -8.91
N TRP A 317 13.90 -2.34 -8.81
CA TRP A 317 14.89 -1.87 -9.77
C TRP A 317 15.52 -3.02 -10.55
N ASP A 318 15.28 -3.11 -11.82
CA ASP A 318 15.92 -3.98 -12.82
C ASP A 318 15.14 -3.98 -14.16
N HIS A 319 15.34 -5.01 -14.98
CA HIS A 319 14.49 -5.34 -16.10
C HIS A 319 13.07 -5.71 -15.68
N GLY A 320 12.10 -5.37 -16.52
CA GLY A 320 10.73 -5.82 -16.44
C GLY A 320 10.30 -6.46 -17.77
N TYR A 321 9.59 -7.57 -17.68
CA TYR A 321 9.17 -8.39 -18.82
C TYR A 321 7.64 -8.57 -18.84
N GLY A 322 6.94 -7.66 -18.17
CA GLY A 322 5.49 -7.64 -18.14
C GLY A 322 4.86 -8.79 -17.36
N THR A 323 3.59 -9.02 -17.64
CA THR A 323 2.75 -9.96 -16.89
C THR A 323 3.29 -11.38 -16.85
N MET A 324 3.79 -11.89 -17.99
CA MET A 324 4.27 -13.27 -18.09
C MET A 324 5.76 -13.42 -17.80
N GLY A 325 6.55 -12.41 -18.15
CA GLY A 325 8.01 -12.47 -17.95
C GLY A 325 8.43 -12.09 -16.54
N GLY A 326 7.60 -11.31 -15.83
CA GLY A 326 7.86 -10.90 -14.45
C GLY A 326 8.93 -9.81 -14.31
N PHE A 327 9.58 -9.77 -13.15
CA PHE A 327 10.52 -8.74 -12.74
C PHE A 327 11.89 -9.33 -12.43
N GLY A 328 12.94 -8.58 -12.75
CA GLY A 328 14.32 -8.92 -12.46
C GLY A 328 14.95 -9.81 -13.55
N ALA A 329 16.27 -9.86 -13.61
CA ALA A 329 17.02 -10.77 -14.48
C ALA A 329 18.36 -11.14 -13.82
N ASP A 330 18.29 -11.99 -12.80
CA ASP A 330 19.43 -12.38 -11.95
C ASP A 330 20.53 -13.07 -12.77
N GLU A 331 21.62 -12.35 -13.12
CA GLU A 331 22.76 -12.88 -13.88
C GLU A 331 23.45 -14.05 -13.18
N LEU A 332 23.41 -14.07 -11.83
CA LEU A 332 24.03 -15.13 -11.03
C LEU A 332 23.17 -16.39 -10.97
N ASN A 333 21.92 -16.30 -11.47
CA ASN A 333 20.94 -17.37 -11.44
C ASN A 333 20.24 -17.53 -12.81
N GLU A 334 21.02 -17.71 -13.88
CA GLU A 334 20.55 -17.99 -15.25
C GLU A 334 19.56 -16.95 -15.80
N ARG A 335 19.67 -15.68 -15.36
CA ARG A 335 18.75 -14.57 -15.68
C ARG A 335 17.30 -14.86 -15.30
N LYS A 336 17.11 -15.65 -14.24
CA LYS A 336 15.79 -15.96 -13.71
C LYS A 336 15.08 -14.68 -13.25
N THR A 337 13.79 -14.61 -13.53
CA THR A 337 12.89 -13.54 -13.11
C THR A 337 11.96 -13.99 -11.98
N MET A 338 11.37 -13.05 -11.26
CA MET A 338 10.33 -13.28 -10.28
C MET A 338 8.97 -13.03 -10.95
N LYS A 339 8.07 -14.02 -10.97
CA LYS A 339 6.72 -13.89 -11.52
C LYS A 339 5.91 -12.83 -10.75
N VAL A 340 4.92 -12.23 -11.40
CA VAL A 340 4.06 -11.20 -10.77
C VAL A 340 3.33 -11.77 -9.54
N SER A 341 2.86 -13.01 -9.60
CA SER A 341 2.23 -13.69 -8.46
C SER A 341 3.20 -13.98 -7.31
N GLU A 342 4.46 -14.29 -7.61
CA GLU A 342 5.51 -14.53 -6.63
C GLU A 342 5.92 -13.22 -5.94
N LEU A 343 6.09 -12.15 -6.73
CA LEU A 343 6.37 -10.80 -6.25
C LEU A 343 5.27 -10.32 -5.29
N SER A 344 4.01 -10.42 -5.71
CA SER A 344 2.86 -10.06 -4.88
C SER A 344 2.83 -10.82 -3.55
N LYS A 345 3.06 -12.15 -3.57
CA LYS A 345 3.13 -12.97 -2.36
C LYS A 345 4.30 -12.61 -1.45
N ALA A 346 5.46 -12.27 -2.01
CA ALA A 346 6.62 -11.85 -1.25
C ALA A 346 6.34 -10.54 -0.51
N ILE A 347 5.77 -9.55 -1.21
CA ILE A 347 5.38 -8.26 -0.64
C ILE A 347 4.29 -8.47 0.43
N ASP A 348 3.23 -9.22 0.12
CA ASP A 348 2.15 -9.54 1.07
C ASP A 348 2.69 -10.20 2.34
N SER A 349 3.65 -11.13 2.22
CA SER A 349 4.25 -11.87 3.33
C SER A 349 5.17 -11.01 4.21
N SER A 350 5.54 -9.79 3.81
CA SER A 350 6.33 -8.87 4.62
C SER A 350 5.52 -8.13 5.69
N ASP A 351 4.19 -8.17 5.59
CA ASP A 351 3.29 -7.41 6.45
C ASP A 351 3.57 -5.89 6.42
N LEU A 352 3.98 -5.39 5.23
CA LEU A 352 4.09 -3.98 4.92
C LEU A 352 2.96 -3.56 3.98
N TYR A 353 2.44 -2.35 4.20
CA TYR A 353 1.56 -1.65 3.27
C TYR A 353 2.30 -0.42 2.76
N PHE A 354 2.42 -0.30 1.44
CA PHE A 354 3.20 0.75 0.83
C PHE A 354 2.33 1.93 0.41
N ASP A 355 2.77 3.14 0.73
CA ASP A 355 2.16 4.35 0.16
C ASP A 355 2.41 4.43 -1.35
N LEU A 356 3.57 3.92 -1.79
CA LEU A 356 3.95 3.92 -3.18
C LEU A 356 4.80 2.68 -3.50
N ILE A 357 4.40 1.92 -4.51
CA ILE A 357 5.21 0.87 -5.13
C ILE A 357 5.63 1.39 -6.50
N VAL A 358 6.92 1.34 -6.81
CA VAL A 358 7.48 1.87 -8.05
C VAL A 358 8.31 0.80 -8.74
N PHE A 359 8.01 0.53 -9.99
CA PHE A 359 8.89 -0.23 -10.86
C PHE A 359 9.80 0.72 -11.63
N ASP A 360 11.07 0.68 -11.31
CA ASP A 360 12.13 1.18 -12.17
C ASP A 360 12.52 0.06 -13.13
N ALA A 361 11.61 -0.23 -14.04
CA ALA A 361 11.63 -1.39 -14.92
C ALA A 361 10.67 -1.20 -16.10
N CYS A 362 10.95 -1.86 -17.21
CA CYS A 362 10.07 -1.87 -18.38
C CYS A 362 8.77 -2.63 -18.14
N LEU A 363 7.68 -2.29 -18.83
CA LEU A 363 6.52 -3.15 -19.10
C LEU A 363 5.68 -3.60 -17.88
N MET A 364 5.96 -3.10 -16.68
CA MET A 364 5.27 -3.54 -15.46
C MET A 364 3.95 -2.79 -15.20
N GLY A 365 3.60 -1.80 -16.03
CA GLY A 365 2.36 -1.02 -15.94
C GLY A 365 1.16 -1.74 -16.53
N THR A 366 0.79 -2.92 -16.00
CA THR A 366 -0.27 -3.78 -16.54
C THR A 366 -1.47 -3.88 -15.59
N VAL A 367 -2.64 -4.24 -16.14
CA VAL A 367 -3.83 -4.58 -15.35
C VAL A 367 -3.49 -5.68 -14.34
N GLU A 368 -2.74 -6.69 -14.78
CA GLU A 368 -2.40 -7.86 -13.98
C GLU A 368 -1.48 -7.51 -12.81
N THR A 369 -0.48 -6.67 -13.05
CA THR A 369 0.42 -6.17 -11.98
C THR A 369 -0.35 -5.30 -10.98
N ALA A 370 -1.18 -4.38 -11.47
CA ALA A 370 -2.00 -3.54 -10.59
C ALA A 370 -2.97 -4.36 -9.75
N TYR A 371 -3.60 -5.38 -10.35
CA TYR A 371 -4.51 -6.28 -9.64
C TYR A 371 -3.79 -7.17 -8.64
N ALA A 372 -2.60 -7.67 -8.97
CA ALA A 372 -1.77 -8.46 -8.06
C ALA A 372 -1.38 -7.67 -6.80
N LEU A 373 -1.10 -6.37 -6.95
CA LEU A 373 -0.60 -5.51 -5.88
C LEU A 373 -1.68 -4.66 -5.18
N ARG A 374 -2.97 -4.85 -5.53
CA ARG A 374 -4.08 -3.99 -5.08
C ARG A 374 -4.25 -3.90 -3.56
N ASP A 375 -3.83 -4.93 -2.84
CA ASP A 375 -3.94 -5.02 -1.39
C ASP A 375 -2.63 -4.68 -0.66
N GLN A 376 -1.52 -4.45 -1.38
CA GLN A 376 -0.20 -4.21 -0.80
C GLN A 376 0.22 -2.74 -0.79
N GLY A 377 -0.47 -1.87 -1.52
CA GLY A 377 -0.12 -0.46 -1.56
C GLY A 377 -1.26 0.44 -2.00
N LYS A 378 -1.01 1.75 -1.88
CA LYS A 378 -1.97 2.79 -2.27
C LYS A 378 -1.84 3.14 -3.75
N TYR A 379 -0.60 3.38 -4.16
CA TYR A 379 -0.29 3.74 -5.53
C TYR A 379 0.78 2.83 -6.11
N LEU A 380 0.66 2.58 -7.41
CA LEU A 380 1.67 1.93 -8.24
C LEU A 380 2.18 2.94 -9.27
N ILE A 381 3.50 3.06 -9.43
CA ILE A 381 4.12 3.76 -10.55
C ILE A 381 4.83 2.71 -11.41
N ALA A 382 4.50 2.67 -12.69
CA ALA A 382 5.11 1.76 -13.65
C ALA A 382 4.93 2.26 -15.09
N SER A 383 5.77 1.78 -15.99
CA SER A 383 5.61 1.99 -17.42
C SER A 383 4.87 0.83 -18.07
N GLU A 384 3.94 1.14 -18.96
CA GLU A 384 3.28 0.14 -19.82
C GLU A 384 4.14 -0.29 -21.02
N ASP A 385 5.21 0.44 -21.33
CA ASP A 385 6.11 0.20 -22.46
C ASP A 385 7.57 0.13 -21.98
N SER A 386 8.51 -0.03 -22.91
CA SER A 386 9.94 -0.02 -22.61
C SER A 386 10.38 1.31 -21.97
N THR A 387 11.32 1.23 -21.05
CA THR A 387 11.94 2.38 -20.39
C THR A 387 13.41 2.52 -20.80
N PRO A 388 13.96 3.74 -20.85
CA PRO A 388 15.41 3.92 -21.03
C PRO A 388 16.18 3.23 -19.90
N ALA A 389 17.37 2.70 -20.23
CA ALA A 389 18.27 2.08 -19.23
C ALA A 389 18.76 3.07 -18.15
N ALA A 390 18.60 4.38 -18.36
CA ALA A 390 18.87 5.41 -17.35
C ALA A 390 17.83 5.42 -16.21
N GLY A 391 16.73 4.66 -16.33
CA GLY A 391 15.75 4.49 -15.25
C GLY A 391 15.11 5.78 -14.76
N LEU A 392 14.74 5.81 -13.50
CA LEU A 392 14.17 6.97 -12.79
C LEU A 392 15.27 8.03 -12.51
N TYR A 393 14.85 9.25 -12.25
CA TYR A 393 15.77 10.31 -11.80
C TYR A 393 15.56 10.60 -10.31
N TYR A 394 16.38 10.00 -9.46
CA TYR A 394 16.19 9.93 -8.00
C TYR A 394 16.40 11.27 -7.26
N THR A 395 17.32 12.10 -7.73
CA THR A 395 17.75 13.33 -7.01
C THR A 395 16.58 14.27 -6.67
N THR A 396 15.64 14.44 -7.61
CA THR A 396 14.57 15.45 -7.48
C THR A 396 13.58 15.12 -6.37
N TRP A 397 13.01 13.92 -6.40
CA TRP A 397 11.93 13.54 -5.50
C TRP A 397 12.42 13.13 -4.11
N ILE A 398 13.60 12.50 -4.00
CA ILE A 398 14.25 12.24 -2.70
C ILE A 398 14.54 13.57 -1.99
N GLY A 399 15.18 14.52 -2.69
CA GLY A 399 15.44 15.83 -2.14
C GLY A 399 14.16 16.63 -1.80
N ALA A 400 13.05 16.36 -2.48
CA ALA A 400 11.77 16.99 -2.14
C ALA A 400 11.20 16.44 -0.83
N ILE A 401 11.28 15.12 -0.58
CA ILE A 401 10.88 14.52 0.71
C ILE A 401 11.74 15.06 1.84
N GLU A 402 13.06 15.10 1.64
CA GLU A 402 14.00 15.58 2.66
C GLU A 402 13.73 17.03 3.05
N ARG A 403 13.45 17.91 2.09
CA ARG A 403 13.14 19.33 2.34
C ARG A 403 11.74 19.57 2.90
N ASN A 404 10.80 18.69 2.61
CA ASN A 404 9.42 18.79 3.07
C ASN A 404 8.89 17.39 3.45
N PRO A 405 9.10 16.97 4.71
CA PRO A 405 8.66 15.64 5.16
C PRO A 405 7.15 15.42 5.09
N HIS A 406 6.37 16.50 5.08
CA HIS A 406 4.90 16.45 4.96
C HIS A 406 4.40 16.46 3.50
N ILE A 407 5.30 16.38 2.51
CA ILE A 407 4.92 16.30 1.10
C ILE A 407 3.99 15.09 0.87
N SER A 408 2.86 15.29 0.18
CA SER A 408 1.91 14.20 -0.05
C SER A 408 2.50 13.12 -0.99
N THR A 409 2.08 11.87 -0.79
CA THR A 409 2.49 10.74 -1.65
C THR A 409 2.15 10.98 -3.12
N GLU A 410 0.99 11.56 -3.41
CA GLU A 410 0.63 11.94 -4.79
C GLU A 410 1.60 12.96 -5.39
N ARG A 411 2.06 13.93 -4.60
CA ARG A 411 3.05 14.90 -5.09
C ARG A 411 4.41 14.26 -5.32
N ILE A 412 4.83 13.31 -4.48
CA ILE A 412 6.04 12.50 -4.71
C ILE A 412 5.90 11.74 -6.03
N GLY A 413 4.78 11.06 -6.24
CA GLY A 413 4.52 10.32 -7.47
C GLY A 413 4.60 11.22 -8.71
N ARG A 414 3.95 12.40 -8.69
CA ARG A 414 4.06 13.37 -9.80
C ARG A 414 5.50 13.81 -10.06
N LEU A 415 6.30 14.02 -9.01
CA LEU A 415 7.72 14.38 -9.17
C LEU A 415 8.53 13.24 -9.80
N ILE A 416 8.23 11.97 -9.48
CA ILE A 416 8.83 10.81 -10.13
C ILE A 416 8.49 10.82 -11.62
N LEU A 417 7.20 10.92 -11.97
CA LEU A 417 6.74 10.93 -13.37
C LEU A 417 7.35 12.08 -14.17
N ASP A 418 7.28 13.29 -13.61
CA ASP A 418 7.77 14.51 -14.27
C ASP A 418 9.29 14.45 -14.49
N SER A 419 10.08 14.02 -13.46
CA SER A 419 11.53 13.93 -13.56
C SER A 419 11.97 12.80 -14.51
N PHE A 420 11.30 11.65 -14.49
CA PHE A 420 11.55 10.56 -15.44
C PHE A 420 11.35 11.03 -16.89
N THR A 421 10.22 11.64 -17.19
CA THR A 421 9.92 12.11 -18.55
C THR A 421 10.90 13.17 -19.01
N LEU A 422 11.29 14.07 -18.11
CA LEU A 422 12.19 15.20 -18.45
C LEU A 422 13.65 14.74 -18.61
N HIS A 423 14.18 13.96 -17.67
CA HIS A 423 15.61 13.61 -17.63
C HIS A 423 15.89 12.35 -18.45
N SER A 424 15.29 11.24 -18.11
CA SER A 424 15.63 9.94 -18.72
C SER A 424 15.25 9.85 -20.18
N GLY A 425 14.07 10.40 -20.55
CA GLY A 425 13.64 10.45 -21.94
C GLY A 425 14.51 11.37 -22.81
N MET A 426 14.99 12.48 -22.26
CA MET A 426 15.88 13.41 -22.98
C MET A 426 17.29 12.86 -23.13
N GLU A 427 17.85 12.26 -22.08
CA GLU A 427 19.19 11.66 -22.09
C GLU A 427 19.27 10.51 -23.09
N ALA A 428 18.33 9.59 -23.04
CA ALA A 428 18.31 8.44 -23.93
C ALA A 428 17.80 8.75 -25.34
N LYS A 429 17.24 9.93 -25.59
CA LYS A 429 16.52 10.28 -26.84
C LYS A 429 15.44 9.26 -27.19
N MET A 430 14.87 8.61 -26.19
CA MET A 430 13.82 7.62 -26.32
C MET A 430 12.46 8.24 -26.01
N GLN A 431 11.44 7.63 -26.59
CA GLN A 431 10.08 7.89 -26.18
C GLN A 431 9.83 7.21 -24.82
N THR A 432 9.19 7.90 -23.90
CA THR A 432 8.90 7.40 -22.56
C THR A 432 7.43 7.56 -22.21
N THR A 433 6.89 6.59 -21.50
CA THR A 433 5.60 6.64 -20.83
C THR A 433 5.75 6.15 -19.41
N MET A 434 5.03 6.74 -18.49
CA MET A 434 4.94 6.26 -17.11
C MET A 434 3.64 6.74 -16.49
N SER A 435 3.01 5.89 -15.70
CA SER A 435 1.74 6.19 -15.06
C SER A 435 1.77 5.99 -13.55
N MET A 436 0.89 6.72 -12.86
CA MET A 436 0.58 6.49 -11.46
C MET A 436 -0.84 5.96 -11.35
N MET A 437 -0.96 4.78 -10.78
CA MET A 437 -2.22 4.02 -10.67
C MET A 437 -2.72 4.01 -9.23
N LYS A 438 -4.02 4.22 -9.02
CA LYS A 438 -4.70 3.99 -7.74
C LYS A 438 -5.02 2.51 -7.59
N LEU A 439 -4.27 1.78 -6.80
CA LEU A 439 -4.42 0.33 -6.66
C LEU A 439 -5.82 -0.10 -6.20
N CYS A 440 -6.50 0.71 -5.39
CA CYS A 440 -7.89 0.46 -4.99
C CYS A 440 -8.90 0.44 -6.16
N GLN A 441 -8.54 0.92 -7.36
CA GLN A 441 -9.39 0.91 -8.55
C GLN A 441 -9.21 -0.35 -9.41
N ALA A 442 -8.23 -1.20 -9.11
CA ALA A 442 -7.93 -2.40 -9.91
C ALA A 442 -9.12 -3.39 -9.99
N ASP A 443 -9.79 -3.64 -8.87
CA ASP A 443 -10.99 -4.48 -8.82
C ASP A 443 -12.12 -3.96 -9.74
N SER A 444 -12.30 -2.63 -9.79
CA SER A 444 -13.34 -2.00 -10.60
C SER A 444 -13.06 -2.18 -12.09
N LEU A 445 -11.79 -2.05 -12.50
CA LEU A 445 -11.36 -2.28 -13.87
C LEU A 445 -11.52 -3.75 -14.28
N VAL A 446 -11.07 -4.68 -13.44
CA VAL A 446 -11.21 -6.13 -13.69
C VAL A 446 -12.67 -6.51 -13.86
N LYS A 447 -13.57 -6.03 -13.01
CA LYS A 447 -15.02 -6.25 -13.12
C LYS A 447 -15.61 -5.65 -14.39
N ALA A 448 -15.14 -4.49 -14.85
CA ALA A 448 -15.56 -3.90 -16.12
C ALA A 448 -15.14 -4.78 -17.31
N ILE A 449 -13.90 -5.29 -17.29
CA ILE A 449 -13.40 -6.23 -18.32
C ILE A 449 -14.23 -7.52 -18.33
N GLU A 450 -14.54 -8.12 -17.19
CA GLU A 450 -15.35 -9.33 -17.06
C GLU A 450 -16.79 -9.19 -17.60
N LYS A 451 -17.35 -7.99 -17.53
CA LYS A 451 -18.71 -7.72 -18.02
C LYS A 451 -18.77 -7.36 -19.49
N ALA A 452 -17.67 -6.94 -20.06
CA ALA A 452 -17.63 -6.47 -21.42
C ALA A 452 -17.96 -7.58 -22.40
N LYS A 453 -18.64 -7.19 -23.49
CA LYS A 453 -18.88 -8.04 -24.66
C LYS A 453 -18.15 -7.41 -25.82
N PHE A 454 -17.38 -8.21 -26.52
CA PHE A 454 -16.62 -7.77 -27.67
C PHE A 454 -17.19 -8.37 -28.94
N ASP A 455 -17.33 -7.58 -29.97
CA ASP A 455 -17.80 -8.04 -31.29
C ASP A 455 -16.71 -8.84 -32.04
N ARG A 456 -15.46 -8.74 -31.58
CA ARG A 456 -14.29 -9.46 -32.08
C ARG A 456 -13.54 -10.10 -30.92
N SER A 457 -12.76 -11.14 -31.20
CA SER A 457 -11.87 -11.70 -30.17
C SER A 457 -10.78 -10.69 -29.78
N LEU A 458 -10.32 -10.74 -28.52
CA LEU A 458 -9.24 -9.88 -28.08
C LEU A 458 -7.94 -10.13 -28.87
N THR A 459 -7.68 -11.36 -29.26
CA THR A 459 -6.55 -11.72 -30.13
C THR A 459 -6.65 -11.04 -31.50
N ASP A 460 -7.87 -10.91 -32.06
CA ASP A 460 -8.05 -10.21 -33.32
C ASP A 460 -7.85 -8.71 -33.16
N LEU A 461 -8.29 -8.11 -32.07
CA LEU A 461 -8.04 -6.70 -31.74
C LEU A 461 -6.54 -6.45 -31.51
N ALA A 462 -5.86 -7.32 -30.75
CA ALA A 462 -4.43 -7.25 -30.50
C ALA A 462 -3.59 -7.31 -31.78
N ASN A 463 -3.98 -8.14 -32.76
CA ASN A 463 -3.30 -8.22 -34.05
C ASN A 463 -3.35 -6.93 -34.90
N HIS A 464 -4.26 -6.01 -34.55
CA HIS A 464 -4.43 -4.73 -35.22
C HIS A 464 -3.93 -3.54 -34.37
N SER A 465 -3.41 -3.81 -33.18
CA SER A 465 -2.90 -2.84 -32.21
C SER A 465 -1.38 -2.86 -32.14
N GLU A 466 -0.79 -1.81 -31.59
CA GLU A 466 0.65 -1.74 -31.43
C GLU A 466 1.11 -2.62 -30.27
N LEU A 467 2.07 -3.52 -30.54
CA LEU A 467 2.74 -4.34 -29.52
C LEU A 467 3.68 -3.44 -28.70
N LEU A 468 3.51 -3.46 -27.37
CA LEU A 468 4.38 -2.75 -26.43
C LEU A 468 5.69 -3.54 -26.22
N GLY A 469 6.79 -2.83 -25.94
CA GLY A 469 8.10 -3.45 -25.72
C GLY A 469 8.69 -4.16 -26.94
N LYS A 470 8.24 -3.86 -28.14
CA LYS A 470 8.63 -4.58 -29.37
C LYS A 470 10.13 -4.60 -29.65
N ASN A 471 10.88 -3.67 -29.08
CA ASN A 471 12.34 -3.62 -29.24
C ASN A 471 13.07 -4.55 -28.26
N ASP A 472 12.43 -4.96 -27.17
CA ASP A 472 12.99 -5.75 -26.09
C ASP A 472 12.56 -7.22 -26.15
N GLY A 473 11.52 -7.52 -26.94
CA GLY A 473 11.00 -8.87 -27.11
C GLY A 473 9.52 -8.91 -27.51
N ILE A 474 8.93 -10.09 -27.47
CA ILE A 474 7.49 -10.31 -27.70
C ILE A 474 6.86 -10.65 -26.35
N PHE A 475 6.21 -9.67 -25.73
CA PHE A 475 5.61 -9.80 -24.40
C PHE A 475 4.09 -9.89 -24.45
N ASP A 476 3.48 -9.88 -25.65
CA ASP A 476 2.03 -9.92 -25.87
C ASP A 476 1.25 -8.89 -25.02
N GLN A 477 1.82 -7.70 -24.87
CA GLN A 477 1.23 -6.58 -24.15
C GLN A 477 0.80 -5.46 -25.09
N TYR A 478 -0.34 -4.88 -24.80
CA TYR A 478 -0.98 -3.86 -25.63
C TYR A 478 -1.61 -2.81 -24.72
N ASP A 479 -1.67 -1.56 -25.19
CA ASP A 479 -2.41 -0.52 -24.47
C ASP A 479 -3.89 -0.93 -24.31
N LEU A 480 -4.37 -0.91 -23.06
CA LEU A 480 -5.73 -1.38 -22.74
C LEU A 480 -6.81 -0.59 -23.48
N ILE A 481 -6.68 0.73 -23.55
CA ILE A 481 -7.69 1.58 -24.19
C ILE A 481 -7.64 1.44 -25.71
N GLU A 482 -6.46 1.18 -26.29
CA GLU A 482 -6.35 0.87 -27.72
C GLU A 482 -7.15 -0.40 -28.08
N ILE A 483 -7.06 -1.44 -27.24
CA ILE A 483 -7.77 -2.71 -27.49
C ILE A 483 -9.24 -2.66 -27.08
N MET A 484 -9.56 -2.11 -25.92
CA MET A 484 -10.87 -2.21 -25.29
C MET A 484 -11.63 -0.88 -25.20
N GLY A 485 -11.09 0.21 -25.73
CA GLY A 485 -11.64 1.57 -25.57
C GLY A 485 -13.00 1.82 -26.26
N GLN A 486 -13.55 0.83 -27.00
CA GLN A 486 -14.92 0.85 -27.45
C GLN A 486 -15.94 0.77 -26.29
N SER A 487 -15.53 0.21 -25.15
CA SER A 487 -16.31 0.19 -23.92
C SER A 487 -16.06 1.45 -23.09
N SER A 488 -17.07 2.31 -22.96
CA SER A 488 -16.97 3.50 -22.10
C SER A 488 -16.78 3.15 -20.62
N GLU A 489 -17.31 2.01 -20.15
CA GLU A 489 -17.14 1.51 -18.77
C GLU A 489 -15.66 1.14 -18.52
N ILE A 490 -15.03 0.40 -19.44
CA ILE A 490 -13.60 0.05 -19.34
C ILE A 490 -12.74 1.30 -19.42
N THR A 491 -13.00 2.19 -20.36
CA THR A 491 -12.24 3.46 -20.51
C THR A 491 -12.29 4.27 -19.22
N ALA A 492 -13.47 4.45 -18.63
CA ALA A 492 -13.63 5.19 -17.38
C ALA A 492 -12.90 4.50 -16.21
N ALA A 493 -12.98 3.17 -16.11
CA ALA A 493 -12.29 2.42 -15.07
C ALA A 493 -10.76 2.44 -15.25
N ALA A 494 -10.25 2.35 -16.48
CA ALA A 494 -8.83 2.47 -16.79
C ALA A 494 -8.28 3.85 -16.42
N GLN A 495 -9.00 4.93 -16.74
CA GLN A 495 -8.64 6.30 -16.37
C GLN A 495 -8.74 6.54 -14.85
N ALA A 496 -9.65 5.87 -14.16
CA ALA A 496 -9.73 5.93 -12.70
C ALA A 496 -8.56 5.19 -12.05
N LEU A 497 -8.08 4.09 -12.64
CA LEU A 497 -6.88 3.39 -12.21
C LEU A 497 -5.62 4.21 -12.53
N ALA A 498 -5.30 4.43 -13.80
CA ALA A 498 -4.14 5.23 -14.25
C ALA A 498 -4.52 6.72 -14.30
N PHE A 499 -4.62 7.36 -13.13
CA PHE A 499 -5.16 8.72 -12.99
C PHE A 499 -4.13 9.83 -13.31
N GLU A 500 -2.85 9.50 -13.36
CA GLU A 500 -1.77 10.38 -13.81
C GLU A 500 -0.91 9.62 -14.82
N VAL A 501 -0.75 10.17 -16.02
CA VAL A 501 0.09 9.61 -17.07
C VAL A 501 1.03 10.69 -17.59
N ARG A 502 2.29 10.35 -17.83
CA ARG A 502 3.26 11.23 -18.48
C ARG A 502 3.85 10.53 -19.69
N ASN A 503 3.62 11.13 -20.84
CA ASN A 503 4.13 10.68 -22.13
C ASN A 503 5.10 11.71 -22.68
N SER A 504 6.23 11.27 -23.21
CA SER A 504 7.09 12.13 -24.02
C SER A 504 6.41 12.48 -25.36
N ALA A 505 6.90 13.49 -26.05
CA ALA A 505 6.25 14.05 -27.24
C ALA A 505 6.00 13.03 -28.38
N GLY A 506 6.68 11.89 -28.38
CA GLY A 506 6.52 10.83 -29.39
C GLY A 506 5.40 9.83 -29.09
N TYR A 507 5.02 9.66 -27.83
CA TYR A 507 3.96 8.73 -27.40
C TYR A 507 2.63 9.46 -27.23
N LYS A 508 1.86 9.55 -28.31
CA LYS A 508 0.55 10.24 -28.26
C LYS A 508 -0.60 9.34 -27.80
N ASN A 509 -0.43 8.03 -27.85
CA ASN A 509 -1.49 7.03 -27.64
C ASN A 509 -1.16 6.03 -26.54
N ARG A 510 -0.41 6.42 -25.50
CA ARG A 510 -0.19 5.61 -24.31
C ARG A 510 -1.12 6.09 -23.22
N ASN A 511 -1.97 5.19 -22.73
CA ASN A 511 -3.00 5.50 -21.74
C ASN A 511 -2.61 5.10 -20.32
N GLY A 512 -1.39 4.59 -20.14
CA GLY A 512 -0.74 4.36 -18.87
C GLY A 512 -1.04 3.00 -18.24
N VAL A 513 -1.77 2.12 -18.92
CA VAL A 513 -1.99 0.75 -18.46
C VAL A 513 -2.10 -0.23 -19.63
N ALA A 514 -1.26 -1.25 -19.62
CA ALA A 514 -1.28 -2.33 -20.59
C ALA A 514 -2.17 -3.50 -20.15
N LEU A 515 -2.59 -4.29 -21.13
CA LEU A 515 -3.26 -5.57 -20.95
C LEU A 515 -2.44 -6.66 -21.64
N TYR A 516 -2.28 -7.80 -20.98
CA TYR A 516 -1.75 -8.97 -21.63
C TYR A 516 -2.83 -9.67 -22.47
N VAL A 517 -2.54 -9.88 -23.77
CA VAL A 517 -3.41 -10.65 -24.67
C VAL A 517 -2.54 -11.65 -25.42
N PRO A 518 -2.76 -12.97 -25.22
CA PRO A 518 -1.88 -13.98 -25.81
C PRO A 518 -1.90 -13.91 -27.33
N SER A 519 -0.74 -13.85 -27.95
CA SER A 519 -0.59 -13.95 -29.40
C SER A 519 -0.97 -15.37 -29.86
N ARG A 520 -1.21 -15.57 -31.18
CA ARG A 520 -1.58 -16.85 -31.79
C ARG A 520 -0.58 -18.00 -31.57
N LYS A 521 0.56 -17.77 -30.90
CA LYS A 521 1.53 -18.80 -30.55
C LYS A 521 1.13 -19.50 -29.25
N ILE A 522 0.41 -20.57 -29.37
CA ILE A 522 -0.28 -21.39 -28.36
C ILE A 522 0.60 -21.90 -27.19
N ALA A 523 1.91 -21.77 -27.22
CA ALA A 523 2.83 -22.42 -26.27
C ALA A 523 2.69 -21.95 -24.81
N HIS A 524 2.12 -20.78 -24.53
CA HIS A 524 2.10 -20.18 -23.19
C HIS A 524 0.73 -20.17 -22.51
N THR A 525 -0.33 -20.70 -23.14
CA THR A 525 -1.71 -20.58 -22.64
C THR A 525 -1.93 -21.24 -21.27
N LEU A 526 -1.31 -22.41 -21.03
CA LEU A 526 -1.47 -23.11 -19.74
C LEU A 526 -0.73 -22.39 -18.63
N GLU A 527 0.53 -22.00 -18.87
CA GLU A 527 1.35 -21.27 -17.91
C GLU A 527 0.68 -19.93 -17.53
N MET A 528 0.10 -19.25 -18.50
CA MET A 528 -0.62 -18.02 -18.27
C MET A 528 -1.87 -18.22 -17.40
N LYS A 529 -2.68 -19.25 -17.70
CA LYS A 529 -3.84 -19.57 -16.87
C LYS A 529 -3.45 -19.82 -15.42
N GLU A 530 -2.35 -20.51 -15.20
CA GLU A 530 -1.82 -20.77 -13.86
C GLU A 530 -1.34 -19.48 -13.18
N GLU A 531 -0.64 -18.59 -13.90
CA GLU A 531 -0.19 -17.32 -13.36
C GLU A 531 -1.36 -16.41 -13.00
N LEU A 532 -2.35 -16.24 -13.90
CA LEU A 532 -3.55 -15.44 -13.61
C LEU A 532 -4.36 -15.99 -12.42
N LYS A 533 -4.46 -17.32 -12.30
CA LYS A 533 -5.06 -17.96 -11.12
C LYS A 533 -4.25 -17.67 -9.86
N ALA A 534 -2.93 -17.74 -9.95
CA ALA A 534 -2.03 -17.50 -8.81
C ALA A 534 -2.07 -16.05 -8.33
N ILE A 535 -2.33 -15.09 -9.23
CA ILE A 535 -2.61 -13.67 -8.93
C ILE A 535 -3.98 -13.50 -8.25
N GLY A 536 -4.93 -14.41 -8.52
CA GLY A 536 -6.27 -14.39 -7.93
C GLY A 536 -7.38 -13.93 -8.88
N PHE A 537 -7.15 -13.94 -10.20
CA PHE A 537 -8.20 -13.64 -11.17
C PHE A 537 -9.28 -14.71 -11.20
N SER A 538 -10.52 -14.29 -11.45
CA SER A 538 -11.66 -15.18 -11.62
C SER A 538 -11.54 -16.00 -12.91
N SER A 539 -12.20 -17.17 -12.95
CA SER A 539 -12.31 -17.97 -14.19
C SER A 539 -12.88 -17.15 -15.34
N LYS A 540 -13.83 -16.26 -15.05
CA LYS A 540 -14.47 -15.41 -16.06
C LYS A 540 -13.49 -14.41 -16.69
N TYR A 541 -12.63 -13.75 -15.87
CA TYR A 541 -11.57 -12.89 -16.40
C TYR A 541 -10.63 -13.69 -17.29
N ILE A 542 -10.15 -14.83 -16.79
CA ILE A 542 -9.23 -15.71 -17.51
C ILE A 542 -9.81 -16.15 -18.87
N GLU A 543 -11.07 -16.56 -18.90
CA GLU A 543 -11.79 -16.92 -20.13
C GLU A 543 -11.92 -15.72 -21.08
N THR A 544 -12.16 -14.52 -20.55
CA THR A 544 -12.25 -13.28 -21.35
C THR A 544 -10.93 -12.98 -22.04
N ILE A 545 -9.80 -13.11 -21.34
CA ILE A 545 -8.47 -12.78 -21.86
C ILE A 545 -7.93 -13.88 -22.79
N ILE A 546 -8.15 -15.14 -22.43
CA ILE A 546 -7.58 -16.31 -23.12
C ILE A 546 -8.57 -16.93 -24.12
N ASN A 547 -9.44 -16.21 -24.69
CA ASN A 547 -10.50 -16.67 -25.60
C ASN A 547 -10.09 -17.91 -26.42
N GLU A 548 -10.58 -19.11 -26.04
CA GLU A 548 -10.31 -20.41 -26.69
C GLU A 548 -11.27 -20.72 -27.84
N ASN A 549 -11.97 -19.74 -28.42
CA ASN A 549 -12.86 -19.93 -29.55
C ASN A 549 -12.23 -19.58 -30.90
#